data_e7723d9f92b23a60abb43dbd76b0e3f6
#
_entry.id   e7723d9f92b23a60abb43dbd76b0e3f6
#
_cell.length_a   1.000
_cell.length_b   1.000
_cell.length_c   1.000
_cell.angle_alpha   90.00
_cell.angle_beta   90.00
_cell.angle_gamma   90.00
#
_symmetry.space_group_name_H-M   'P 1'
#
loop_
_entity.id
_entity.type
_entity.pdbx_description
1 polymer ?
#
loop_
_entity_poly.entity_id
_entity_poly.type
_entity_poly.pdbx_seq_one_letter_code
_entity_poly.pdbx_strand_id
1 'polypeptide(L)'
;MIMSTSTVTLSTPIKTHNGDVSTIVLKEPKARSFFEHGEPFKMRVINEGERDRVEFDYNHKILAKFLTDMCGIDDMLLGGMSASDYFLVRNAATNLIVGVAGTDPLPA
;
A
#
# COMPACT_ATOMS: atom_id res chain seq x y z
N MET A 1 -21.31 6.35 -2.67
CA MET A 1 -20.05 5.76 -3.07
C MET A 1 -19.40 5.06 -1.91
N ILE A 2 -18.96 3.85 -2.13
CA ILE A 2 -18.35 3.06 -1.07
C ILE A 2 -16.85 3.17 -1.20
N MET A 3 -16.19 3.60 -0.14
CA MET A 3 -14.74 3.63 -0.12
C MET A 3 -14.23 2.25 0.29
N SER A 4 -13.28 1.76 -0.46
CA SER A 4 -12.65 0.48 -0.12
C SER A 4 -11.67 0.68 1.02
N THR A 5 -11.65 -0.27 1.92
CA THR A 5 -10.68 -0.31 3.00
C THR A 5 -10.10 -1.71 3.08
N SER A 6 -8.94 -1.80 3.69
CA SER A 6 -8.29 -3.09 3.92
C SER A 6 -7.72 -3.09 5.32
N THR A 7 -7.88 -4.19 6.01
CA THR A 7 -7.41 -4.32 7.38
C THR A 7 -6.33 -5.40 7.43
N VAL A 8 -5.20 -5.06 8.03
CA VAL A 8 -4.08 -5.98 8.17
C VAL A 8 -3.77 -6.15 9.64
N THR A 9 -3.75 -7.39 10.11
CA THR A 9 -3.38 -7.71 11.48
C THR A 9 -1.88 -7.95 11.53
N LEU A 10 -1.21 -7.22 12.42
CA LEU A 10 0.24 -7.32 12.55
C LEU A 10 0.60 -8.46 13.48
N SER A 11 1.71 -9.13 13.19
CA SER A 11 2.23 -10.16 14.09
C SER A 11 2.89 -9.55 15.32
N THR A 12 3.41 -8.34 15.18
CA THR A 12 4.04 -7.61 16.28
C THR A 12 3.44 -6.20 16.30
N PRO A 13 2.87 -5.77 17.43
CA PRO A 13 2.28 -4.44 17.49
C PRO A 13 3.30 -3.33 17.29
N ILE A 14 2.86 -2.22 16.72
CA ILE A 14 3.65 -1.00 16.61
C ILE A 14 3.37 -0.17 17.86
N LYS A 15 4.42 0.30 18.50
CA LYS A 15 4.26 1.16 19.67
C LYS A 15 4.10 2.60 19.24
N THR A 16 3.01 3.22 19.70
CA THR A 16 2.74 4.62 19.39
C THR A 16 2.50 5.40 20.68
N HIS A 17 2.38 6.71 20.56
CA HIS A 17 2.07 7.55 21.70
C HIS A 17 0.73 7.22 22.34
N ASN A 18 -0.17 6.67 21.56
CA ASN A 18 -1.53 6.34 22.04
C ASN A 18 -1.67 4.86 22.38
N GLY A 19 -0.56 4.16 22.52
CA GLY A 19 -0.57 2.74 22.84
C GLY A 19 -0.14 1.89 21.66
N ASP A 20 -0.27 0.59 21.82
CA ASP A 20 0.15 -0.37 20.80
C ASP A 20 -0.92 -0.49 19.72
N VAL A 21 -0.46 -0.55 18.47
CA VAL A 21 -1.33 -0.75 17.33
C VAL A 21 -1.06 -2.13 16.76
N SER A 22 -2.05 -2.99 16.80
CA SER A 22 -1.94 -4.36 16.30
C SER A 22 -2.61 -4.54 14.95
N THR A 23 -3.40 -3.57 14.52
CA THR A 23 -4.16 -3.66 13.28
C THR A 23 -4.00 -2.36 12.50
N ILE A 24 -3.68 -2.51 11.22
CA ILE A 24 -3.58 -1.36 10.31
C ILE A 24 -4.81 -1.35 9.44
N VAL A 25 -5.54 -0.24 9.45
CA VAL A 25 -6.69 -0.06 8.57
C VAL A 25 -6.28 0.93 7.48
N LEU A 26 -6.25 0.44 6.26
CA LEU A 26 -5.86 1.24 5.11
C LEU A 26 -7.11 1.69 4.37
N LYS A 27 -7.15 2.97 4.01
CA LYS A 27 -8.22 3.54 3.20
C LYS A 27 -7.64 3.89 1.84
N GLU A 28 -8.52 4.09 0.86
CA GLU A 28 -8.07 4.50 -0.46
C GLU A 28 -7.27 5.79 -0.39
N PRO A 29 -6.17 5.90 -1.14
CA PRO A 29 -5.43 7.15 -1.17
C PRO A 29 -6.18 8.22 -1.96
N LYS A 30 -5.86 9.47 -1.68
CA LYS A 30 -6.41 10.60 -2.40
C LYS A 30 -5.42 11.04 -3.47
N ALA A 31 -5.92 11.77 -4.46
CA ALA A 31 -5.08 12.32 -5.51
C ALA A 31 -3.90 13.11 -4.96
N ARG A 32 -4.09 13.79 -3.82
CA ARG A 32 -3.05 14.58 -3.19
C ARG A 32 -1.80 13.74 -2.91
N SER A 33 -1.96 12.48 -2.52
CA SER A 33 -0.82 11.62 -2.25
C SER A 33 0.07 11.47 -3.48
N PHE A 34 -0.54 11.30 -4.65
CA PHE A 34 0.21 11.22 -5.90
C PHE A 34 0.88 12.54 -6.24
N PHE A 35 0.19 13.65 -5.98
CA PHE A 35 0.74 14.97 -6.29
C PHE A 35 1.92 15.31 -5.39
N GLU A 36 1.85 14.92 -4.13
CA GLU A 36 2.89 15.26 -3.17
C GLU A 36 4.07 14.30 -3.18
N HIS A 37 3.80 13.03 -3.41
CA HIS A 37 4.84 12.02 -3.24
C HIS A 37 5.29 11.37 -4.53
N GLY A 38 4.48 11.43 -5.57
CA GLY A 38 4.76 10.70 -6.81
C GLY A 38 4.17 9.30 -6.76
N GLU A 39 4.67 8.43 -7.59
CA GLU A 39 4.13 7.08 -7.68
C GLU A 39 4.86 6.13 -6.75
N PRO A 40 4.13 5.34 -5.95
CA PRO A 40 4.75 4.43 -5.00
C PRO A 40 5.30 3.18 -5.66
N PHE A 41 4.83 2.85 -6.85
CA PHE A 41 5.32 1.72 -7.61
C PHE A 41 4.96 1.88 -9.07
N LYS A 42 5.64 1.12 -9.90
CA LYS A 42 5.32 1.02 -11.33
C LYS A 42 4.97 -0.43 -11.62
N MET A 43 4.01 -0.62 -12.51
CA MET A 43 3.62 -1.94 -12.94
C MET A 43 4.21 -2.20 -14.32
N ARG A 44 4.71 -3.40 -14.52
CA ARG A 44 5.20 -3.82 -15.83
C ARG A 44 4.58 -5.16 -16.16
N VAL A 45 4.18 -5.31 -17.42
CA VAL A 45 3.71 -6.58 -17.92
C VAL A 45 4.84 -7.21 -18.70
N ILE A 46 5.21 -8.42 -18.31
CA ILE A 46 6.29 -9.16 -18.96
C ILE A 46 5.67 -10.33 -19.68
N ASN A 47 5.93 -10.39 -20.99
CA ASN A 47 5.47 -11.52 -21.78
C ASN A 47 6.49 -12.63 -21.73
N GLU A 48 6.07 -13.79 -21.27
CA GLU A 48 6.94 -14.94 -21.20
C GLU A 48 6.28 -16.07 -21.97
N GLY A 49 6.47 -16.10 -23.27
CA GLY A 49 5.85 -17.10 -24.11
C GLY A 49 4.34 -16.97 -24.09
N GLU A 50 3.65 -17.95 -23.56
CA GLU A 50 2.20 -17.96 -23.53
C GLU A 50 1.63 -17.29 -22.30
N ARG A 51 2.49 -16.82 -21.40
CA ARG A 51 2.03 -16.23 -20.16
C ARG A 51 2.47 -14.79 -20.03
N ASP A 52 1.58 -13.98 -19.49
CA ASP A 52 1.92 -12.62 -19.12
C ASP A 52 2.08 -12.60 -17.61
N ARG A 53 3.10 -11.90 -17.16
CA ARG A 53 3.37 -11.74 -15.75
C ARG A 53 3.40 -10.25 -15.44
N VAL A 54 2.82 -9.87 -14.31
CA VAL A 54 2.84 -8.49 -13.84
C VAL A 54 3.89 -8.38 -12.76
N GLU A 55 4.80 -7.43 -12.93
CA GLU A 55 5.79 -7.13 -11.91
C GLU A 55 5.58 -5.74 -11.38
N PHE A 56 5.84 -5.56 -10.11
CA PHE A 56 5.78 -4.25 -9.46
C PHE A 56 7.17 -3.81 -9.10
N ASP A 57 7.48 -2.57 -9.47
CA ASP A 57 8.75 -1.96 -9.13
C ASP A 57 8.46 -0.91 -8.06
N TYR A 58 8.73 -1.24 -6.81
CA TYR A 58 8.34 -0.41 -5.68
C TYR A 58 9.37 0.65 -5.35
N ASN A 59 8.87 1.84 -5.02
CA ASN A 59 9.68 2.84 -4.35
C ASN A 59 9.21 2.87 -2.90
N HIS A 60 9.96 2.20 -2.03
CA HIS A 60 9.53 2.01 -0.65
C HIS A 60 9.44 3.31 0.14
N LYS A 61 10.23 4.31 -0.19
CA LYS A 61 10.16 5.60 0.48
C LYS A 61 8.86 6.32 0.16
N ILE A 62 8.48 6.30 -1.11
CA ILE A 62 7.21 6.89 -1.54
C ILE A 62 6.05 6.09 -0.98
N LEU A 63 6.16 4.77 -1.02
CA LEU A 63 5.11 3.92 -0.48
C LEU A 63 4.88 4.18 1.00
N ALA A 64 5.95 4.41 1.77
CA ALA A 64 5.81 4.73 3.19
C ALA A 64 4.95 5.98 3.39
N LYS A 65 5.12 6.99 2.54
CA LYS A 65 4.30 8.20 2.61
C LYS A 65 2.84 7.90 2.28
N PHE A 66 2.62 7.04 1.29
CA PHE A 66 1.27 6.60 0.96
C PHE A 66 0.63 5.86 2.14
N LEU A 67 1.38 4.98 2.79
CA LEU A 67 0.86 4.25 3.93
C LEU A 67 0.44 5.19 5.05
N THR A 68 1.24 6.21 5.31
CA THR A 68 0.88 7.22 6.31
C THR A 68 -0.43 7.91 5.94
N ASP A 69 -0.58 8.30 4.68
CA ASP A 69 -1.81 8.95 4.23
C ASP A 69 -3.00 8.03 4.30
N MET A 70 -2.80 6.74 4.06
CA MET A 70 -3.88 5.77 3.99
C MET A 70 -4.33 5.26 5.36
N CYS A 71 -3.43 5.21 6.33
CA CYS A 71 -3.76 4.67 7.65
C CYS A 71 -3.65 5.68 8.79
N GLY A 72 -3.06 6.83 8.54
CA GLY A 72 -2.95 7.86 9.56
C GLY A 72 -1.82 7.66 10.56
N ILE A 73 -0.95 6.68 10.34
CA ILE A 73 0.17 6.42 11.25
C ILE A 73 1.43 6.97 10.60
N ASP A 74 2.21 7.74 11.36
CA ASP A 74 3.43 8.34 10.88
C ASP A 74 4.39 7.28 10.34
N ASP A 75 5.07 7.57 9.23
CA ASP A 75 5.99 6.64 8.62
C ASP A 75 7.16 6.27 9.53
N MET A 76 7.55 7.15 10.43
CA MET A 76 8.57 6.81 11.41
C MET A 76 8.12 5.68 12.33
N LEU A 77 6.84 5.66 12.68
CA LEU A 77 6.28 4.58 13.49
C LEU A 77 6.08 3.32 12.66
N LEU A 78 5.63 3.49 11.42
CA LEU A 78 5.46 2.35 10.51
C LEU A 78 6.79 1.63 10.26
N GLY A 79 7.89 2.36 10.29
CA GLY A 79 9.21 1.77 10.11
C GLY A 79 9.58 0.76 11.19
N GLY A 80 8.83 0.74 12.29
CA GLY A 80 9.06 -0.24 13.36
C GLY A 80 8.43 -1.60 13.11
N MET A 81 7.66 -1.74 12.03
CA MET A 81 7.08 -3.05 11.68
C MET A 81 8.16 -4.07 11.35
N SER A 82 7.87 -5.35 11.57
CA SER A 82 8.70 -6.39 11.01
C SER A 82 8.58 -6.36 9.49
N ALA A 83 9.60 -6.88 8.79
CA ALA A 83 9.55 -6.91 7.33
C ALA A 83 8.37 -7.74 6.82
N SER A 84 8.06 -8.84 7.50
CA SER A 84 6.94 -9.67 7.08
C SER A 84 5.60 -8.94 7.23
N ASP A 85 5.44 -8.17 8.29
CA ASP A 85 4.23 -7.36 8.47
C ASP A 85 4.17 -6.25 7.41
N TYR A 86 5.30 -5.63 7.12
CA TYR A 86 5.35 -4.62 6.07
C TYR A 86 4.90 -5.17 4.73
N PHE A 87 5.35 -6.38 4.37
CA PHE A 87 4.94 -6.96 3.10
C PHE A 87 3.44 -7.22 3.03
N LEU A 88 2.82 -7.60 4.15
CA LEU A 88 1.36 -7.75 4.19
C LEU A 88 0.66 -6.40 3.99
N VAL A 89 1.14 -5.38 4.66
CA VAL A 89 0.58 -4.03 4.53
C VAL A 89 0.81 -3.51 3.11
N ARG A 90 2.01 -3.72 2.57
CA ARG A 90 2.32 -3.31 1.20
C ARG A 90 1.37 -3.94 0.20
N ASN A 91 1.14 -5.24 0.34
CA ASN A 91 0.26 -5.94 -0.60
C ASN A 91 -1.17 -5.44 -0.51
N ALA A 92 -1.65 -5.19 0.69
CA ALA A 92 -2.99 -4.64 0.89
C ALA A 92 -3.10 -3.24 0.29
N ALA A 93 -2.08 -2.41 0.50
CA ALA A 93 -2.06 -1.05 -0.06
C ALA A 93 -2.00 -1.09 -1.58
N THR A 94 -1.20 -2.00 -2.14
CA THR A 94 -1.09 -2.15 -3.59
C THR A 94 -2.46 -2.45 -4.20
N ASN A 95 -3.20 -3.37 -3.60
CA ASN A 95 -4.53 -3.72 -4.10
C ASN A 95 -5.47 -2.52 -4.07
N LEU A 96 -5.41 -1.73 -3.01
CA LEU A 96 -6.26 -0.53 -2.93
C LEU A 96 -5.86 0.50 -3.97
N ILE A 97 -4.57 0.72 -4.17
CA ILE A 97 -4.09 1.72 -5.12
C ILE A 97 -4.43 1.31 -6.54
N VAL A 98 -4.24 0.04 -6.88
CA VAL A 98 -4.58 -0.47 -8.21
C VAL A 98 -6.09 -0.34 -8.46
N GLY A 99 -6.90 -0.63 -7.44
CA GLY A 99 -8.34 -0.51 -7.55
C GLY A 99 -8.79 0.91 -7.84
N VAL A 100 -8.15 1.88 -7.16
CA VAL A 100 -8.50 3.29 -7.34
C VAL A 100 -8.06 3.79 -8.71
N ALA A 101 -6.94 3.32 -9.19
CA ALA A 101 -6.46 3.72 -10.51
C ALA A 101 -7.34 3.18 -11.62
N GLY A 102 -8.23 2.42 -11.26
CA GLY A 102 -9.16 2.08 -12.10
C GLY A 102 -9.04 1.09 -12.87
N THR A 103 -8.73 0.60 -12.55
CA THR A 103 -8.46 -0.23 -13.21
C THR A 103 -9.04 -1.25 -13.41
N ASP A 104 -9.84 -1.19 -13.80
CA ASP A 104 -10.25 -2.01 -14.32
C ASP A 104 -9.60 -2.22 -15.38
N PRO A 105 -9.03 -2.74 -15.25
CA PRO A 105 -8.18 -2.97 -15.80
C PRO A 105 -8.06 -3.14 -17.03
N LEU A 106 -8.12 -3.48 -17.26
CA LEU A 106 -7.82 -3.80 -18.23
C LEU A 106 -8.66 -4.11 -18.91
N PRO A 107 -8.95 -3.63 -19.41
CA PRO A 107 -9.79 -3.83 -20.00
C PRO A 107 -9.56 -4.68 -20.75
N ALA A 108 -9.72 -5.18 -20.51
CA ALA A 108 -9.67 -6.07 -21.19
C ALA A 108 -9.58 -5.80 -22.39
#